data_86416d5b7052b345a23dca1ed913dd1a
#
_entry.id   86416d5b7052b345a23dca1ed913dd1a
#
_cell.length_a   1.000
_cell.length_b   1.000
_cell.length_c   1.000
_cell.angle_alpha   90.00
_cell.angle_beta   90.00
_cell.angle_gamma   90.00
#
_symmetry.space_group_name_H-M   'P 1'
#
loop_
_entity.id
_entity.type
_entity.pdbx_description
1 polymer ?
#
loop_
_entity_poly.entity_id
_entity_poly.type
_entity_poly.pdbx_seq_one_letter_code
_entity_poly.pdbx_strand_id
1 'polypeptide(L)'
;MRRALLLAAVVLAGCGSPPPDLFLVTRSGPDPAANLTMLVSDGGSVTCNGKEHPLDADRLLTARQLQRDLAKQAELGIQLPQGANGELAYKVRMEAGSLTFGDESAQIPKTFLRLAAFTADVTEHVCKIER
;
A
#
# COMPACT_ATOMS: atom_id res chain seq x y z
N MET A 1 40.61 49.61 -16.26
CA MET A 1 40.55 48.22 -15.75
C MET A 1 39.17 47.99 -15.12
N ARG A 2 38.27 47.35 -15.84
CA ARG A 2 36.93 47.01 -15.35
C ARG A 2 36.97 45.57 -14.90
N ARG A 3 36.89 45.34 -13.58
CA ARG A 3 36.71 44.00 -13.00
C ARG A 3 35.24 43.67 -13.01
N ALA A 4 34.86 42.73 -13.91
CA ALA A 4 33.52 42.13 -13.90
C ALA A 4 33.46 41.08 -12.81
N LEU A 5 32.66 41.36 -11.76
CA LEU A 5 32.26 40.35 -10.76
C LEU A 5 31.18 39.48 -11.39
N LEU A 6 31.53 38.24 -11.71
CA LEU A 6 30.60 37.20 -12.03
C LEU A 6 29.97 36.65 -10.73
N LEU A 7 28.75 37.07 -10.43
CA LEU A 7 27.92 36.41 -9.41
C LEU A 7 27.44 35.04 -9.97
N ALA A 8 28.06 33.99 -9.49
CA ALA A 8 27.54 32.64 -9.72
C ALA A 8 26.32 32.44 -8.84
N ALA A 9 25.14 32.46 -9.43
CA ALA A 9 23.90 32.06 -8.77
C ALA A 9 23.90 30.53 -8.61
N VAL A 10 24.16 30.05 -7.41
CA VAL A 10 23.98 28.65 -7.04
C VAL A 10 22.47 28.38 -6.90
N VAL A 11 21.87 27.82 -7.92
CA VAL A 11 20.48 27.30 -7.86
C VAL A 11 20.54 26.00 -7.06
N LEU A 12 20.21 26.06 -5.78
CA LEU A 12 19.92 24.89 -4.97
C LEU A 12 18.59 24.30 -5.48
N ALA A 13 18.66 23.40 -6.46
CA ALA A 13 17.55 22.55 -6.81
C ALA A 13 17.33 21.58 -5.63
N GLY A 14 16.42 21.94 -4.73
CA GLY A 14 15.93 21.06 -3.68
C GLY A 14 15.11 19.93 -4.31
N CYS A 15 15.76 18.84 -4.70
CA CYS A 15 15.09 17.61 -5.07
C CYS A 15 14.57 16.96 -3.80
N GLY A 16 13.34 17.32 -3.37
CA GLY A 16 12.59 16.55 -2.40
C GLY A 16 12.29 15.20 -3.01
N SER A 17 12.81 14.10 -2.41
CA SER A 17 12.40 12.75 -2.82
C SER A 17 10.90 12.58 -2.56
N PRO A 18 10.13 11.95 -3.48
CA PRO A 18 8.74 11.64 -3.19
C PRO A 18 8.63 10.75 -1.95
N PRO A 19 7.54 10.85 -1.16
CA PRO A 19 7.34 9.97 -0.01
C PRO A 19 7.38 8.51 -0.44
N PRO A 20 7.98 7.60 0.36
CA PRO A 20 8.03 6.18 0.03
C PRO A 20 6.64 5.56 0.06
N ASP A 21 6.45 4.52 -0.71
CA ASP A 21 5.27 3.67 -0.64
C ASP A 21 5.36 2.77 0.59
N LEU A 22 4.25 2.62 1.31
CA LEU A 22 4.18 1.71 2.44
C LEU A 22 3.97 0.27 1.96
N PHE A 23 2.94 0.05 1.16
CA PHE A 23 2.67 -1.25 0.55
C PHE A 23 1.71 -1.13 -0.64
N LEU A 24 1.76 -2.14 -1.48
CA LEU A 24 0.85 -2.37 -2.59
C LEU A 24 0.02 -3.62 -2.30
N VAL A 25 -1.30 -3.48 -2.27
CA VAL A 25 -2.24 -4.61 -2.16
C VAL A 25 -2.84 -4.88 -3.53
N THR A 26 -2.75 -6.12 -3.97
CA THR A 26 -3.52 -6.62 -5.11
C THR A 26 -4.52 -7.64 -4.58
N ARG A 27 -5.80 -7.33 -4.75
CA ARG A 27 -6.90 -8.24 -4.40
C ARG A 27 -7.57 -8.74 -5.67
N SER A 28 -7.90 -10.00 -5.71
CA SER A 28 -8.62 -10.62 -6.82
C SER A 28 -9.73 -11.54 -6.31
N GLY A 29 -10.71 -11.79 -7.15
CA GLY A 29 -11.83 -12.67 -6.84
C GLY A 29 -12.64 -13.00 -8.08
N PRO A 30 -13.68 -13.87 -7.95
CA PRO A 30 -14.52 -14.28 -9.08
C PRO A 30 -15.39 -13.14 -9.62
N ASP A 31 -15.77 -12.19 -8.76
CA ASP A 31 -16.47 -10.98 -9.18
C ASP A 31 -15.43 -9.92 -9.65
N PRO A 32 -15.58 -9.37 -10.88
CA PRO A 32 -14.69 -8.29 -11.35
C PRO A 32 -14.59 -7.10 -10.40
N ALA A 33 -15.64 -6.78 -9.64
CA ALA A 33 -15.64 -5.72 -8.63
C ALA A 33 -14.71 -6.01 -7.44
N ALA A 34 -14.32 -7.27 -7.23
CA ALA A 34 -13.33 -7.66 -6.22
C ALA A 34 -11.90 -7.29 -6.60
N ASN A 35 -11.62 -7.11 -7.89
CA ASN A 35 -10.29 -6.80 -8.40
C ASN A 35 -9.89 -5.38 -8.01
N LEU A 36 -8.78 -5.29 -7.27
CA LEU A 36 -8.29 -4.03 -6.74
C LEU A 36 -6.76 -4.02 -6.79
N THR A 37 -6.23 -2.88 -7.21
CA THR A 37 -4.82 -2.52 -7.00
C THR A 37 -4.78 -1.28 -6.13
N MET A 38 -4.27 -1.40 -4.91
CA MET A 38 -4.27 -0.33 -3.91
C MET A 38 -2.85 -0.04 -3.44
N LEU A 39 -2.35 1.12 -3.79
CA LEU A 39 -1.04 1.60 -3.38
C LEU A 39 -1.19 2.63 -2.26
N VAL A 40 -0.61 2.37 -1.11
CA VAL A 40 -0.61 3.29 0.04
C VAL A 40 0.74 3.96 0.17
N SER A 41 0.75 5.29 0.07
CA SER A 41 1.95 6.13 0.21
C SER A 41 2.07 6.68 1.63
N ASP A 42 3.30 6.75 2.13
CA ASP A 42 3.62 7.38 3.42
C ASP A 42 3.36 8.91 3.42
N GLY A 43 3.18 9.49 2.24
CA GLY A 43 2.79 10.89 2.09
C GLY A 43 1.33 11.21 2.39
N GLY A 44 0.50 10.21 2.72
CA GLY A 44 -0.91 10.40 3.04
C GLY A 44 -1.82 10.33 1.82
N SER A 45 -1.51 9.49 0.86
CA SER A 45 -2.36 9.20 -0.29
C SER A 45 -2.55 7.71 -0.50
N VAL A 46 -3.62 7.36 -1.15
CA VAL A 46 -3.91 6.01 -1.63
C VAL A 46 -4.31 6.07 -3.10
N THR A 47 -3.77 5.16 -3.90
CA THR A 47 -4.13 5.02 -5.31
C THR A 47 -4.88 3.71 -5.51
N CYS A 48 -6.17 3.81 -5.84
CA CYS A 48 -7.04 2.68 -6.09
C CYS A 48 -7.30 2.55 -7.58
N ASN A 49 -6.88 1.45 -8.19
CA ASN A 49 -7.06 1.20 -9.61
C ASN A 49 -6.60 2.38 -10.49
N GLY A 50 -5.46 2.98 -10.13
CA GLY A 50 -4.87 4.10 -10.85
C GLY A 50 -5.40 5.48 -10.48
N LYS A 51 -6.40 5.59 -9.58
CA LYS A 51 -6.96 6.87 -9.14
C LYS A 51 -6.51 7.21 -7.72
N GLU A 52 -5.84 8.34 -7.58
CA GLU A 52 -5.32 8.82 -6.30
C GLU A 52 -6.41 9.52 -5.48
N HIS A 53 -6.40 9.23 -4.17
CA HIS A 53 -7.25 9.87 -3.17
C HIS A 53 -6.40 10.27 -1.96
N PRO A 54 -6.76 11.37 -1.26
CA PRO A 54 -6.14 11.69 0.01
C PRO A 54 -6.54 10.67 1.06
N LEU A 55 -5.58 10.30 1.91
CA LEU A 55 -5.78 9.40 3.03
C LEU A 55 -5.70 10.19 4.33
N ASP A 56 -6.71 10.07 5.17
CA ASP A 56 -6.76 10.75 6.45
C ASP A 56 -5.68 10.24 7.44
N ALA A 57 -5.39 11.05 8.46
CA ALA A 57 -4.31 10.78 9.40
C ALA A 57 -4.49 9.45 10.15
N ASP A 58 -5.70 9.11 10.57
CA ASP A 58 -5.95 7.87 11.30
C ASP A 58 -5.70 6.63 10.45
N ARG A 59 -6.14 6.64 9.20
CA ARG A 59 -5.88 5.56 8.25
C ARG A 59 -4.39 5.47 7.88
N LEU A 60 -3.72 6.60 7.75
CA LEU A 60 -2.27 6.62 7.49
C LEU A 60 -1.49 6.00 8.66
N LEU A 61 -1.84 6.31 9.90
CA LEU A 61 -1.23 5.69 11.08
C LEU A 61 -1.46 4.18 11.11
N THR A 62 -2.67 3.74 10.80
CA THR A 62 -3.00 2.31 10.69
C THR A 62 -2.16 1.63 9.59
N ALA A 63 -2.01 2.26 8.43
CA ALA A 63 -1.21 1.74 7.34
C ALA A 63 0.28 1.60 7.72
N ARG A 64 0.83 2.61 8.38
CA ARG A 64 2.21 2.56 8.90
C ARG A 64 2.42 1.42 9.90
N GLN A 65 1.45 1.20 10.78
CA GLN A 65 1.51 0.10 11.73
C GLN A 65 1.41 -1.25 11.03
N LEU A 66 0.50 -1.40 10.08
CA LEU A 66 0.38 -2.63 9.27
C LEU A 66 1.69 -2.94 8.53
N GLN A 67 2.34 -1.94 7.94
CA GLN A 67 3.64 -2.14 7.29
C GLN A 67 4.67 -2.72 8.26
N ARG A 68 4.77 -2.15 9.47
CA ARG A 68 5.71 -2.64 10.48
C ARG A 68 5.38 -4.06 10.94
N ASP A 69 4.09 -4.31 11.19
CA ASP A 69 3.63 -5.60 11.72
C ASP A 69 3.72 -6.74 10.68
N LEU A 70 3.66 -6.39 9.38
CA LEU A 70 3.74 -7.36 8.29
C LEU A 70 5.15 -7.53 7.70
N ALA A 71 6.09 -6.65 8.06
CA ALA A 71 7.42 -6.62 7.43
C ALA A 71 8.15 -7.95 7.56
N LYS A 72 8.06 -8.63 8.70
CA LYS A 72 8.72 -9.92 8.92
C LYS A 72 8.17 -11.03 8.02
N GLN A 73 6.85 -11.11 7.90
CA GLN A 73 6.20 -12.09 7.03
C GLN A 73 6.47 -11.81 5.55
N ALA A 74 6.53 -10.55 5.17
CA ALA A 74 6.90 -10.14 3.81
C ALA A 74 8.35 -10.50 3.49
N GLU A 75 9.28 -10.25 4.42
CA GLU A 75 10.70 -10.64 4.30
C GLU A 75 10.85 -12.15 4.12
N LEU A 76 10.06 -12.94 4.86
CA LEU A 76 10.03 -14.40 4.75
C LEU A 76 9.31 -14.91 3.50
N GLY A 77 8.61 -14.05 2.77
CA GLY A 77 7.86 -14.42 1.58
C GLY A 77 6.71 -15.40 1.88
N ILE A 78 5.99 -15.18 2.98
CA ILE A 78 4.92 -16.08 3.40
C ILE A 78 3.84 -16.19 2.33
N GLN A 79 3.50 -17.42 1.96
CA GLN A 79 2.44 -17.74 1.01
C GLN A 79 1.47 -18.72 1.66
N LEU A 80 0.28 -18.26 1.99
CA LEU A 80 -0.79 -19.11 2.51
C LEU A 80 -1.69 -19.52 1.37
N PRO A 81 -1.87 -20.83 1.11
CA PRO A 81 -2.78 -21.30 0.09
C PRO A 81 -4.23 -20.88 0.40
N GLN A 82 -4.99 -20.53 -0.64
CA GLN A 82 -6.40 -20.24 -0.52
C GLN A 82 -7.18 -21.51 -0.10
N GLY A 83 -8.18 -21.34 0.77
CA GLY A 83 -9.11 -22.40 1.10
C GLY A 83 -10.07 -22.74 -0.05
N ALA A 84 -10.66 -23.94 -0.01
CA ALA A 84 -11.50 -24.47 -1.09
C ALA A 84 -12.73 -23.59 -1.40
N ASN A 85 -13.27 -22.88 -0.39
CA ASN A 85 -14.43 -21.99 -0.54
C ASN A 85 -14.03 -20.51 -0.53
N GLY A 86 -12.75 -20.20 -0.71
CA GLY A 86 -12.25 -18.83 -0.72
C GLY A 86 -12.68 -18.06 -1.97
N GLU A 87 -12.97 -16.80 -1.79
CA GLU A 87 -13.38 -15.90 -2.86
C GLU A 87 -12.33 -14.81 -3.13
N LEU A 88 -11.72 -14.28 -2.08
CA LEU A 88 -10.77 -13.16 -2.19
C LEU A 88 -9.34 -13.64 -1.97
N ALA A 89 -8.47 -13.36 -2.93
CA ALA A 89 -7.05 -13.60 -2.82
C ALA A 89 -6.30 -12.26 -2.70
N TYR A 90 -5.33 -12.20 -1.80
CA TYR A 90 -4.53 -11.01 -1.52
C TYR A 90 -3.07 -11.27 -1.81
N LYS A 91 -2.44 -10.31 -2.48
CA LYS A 91 -0.98 -10.21 -2.59
C LYS A 91 -0.56 -8.85 -2.05
N VAL A 92 0.38 -8.84 -1.13
CA VAL A 92 0.91 -7.62 -0.54
C VAL A 92 2.39 -7.53 -0.83
N ARG A 93 2.80 -6.42 -1.41
CA ARG A 93 4.21 -6.12 -1.69
C ARG A 93 4.62 -4.87 -0.94
N MET A 94 5.78 -4.92 -0.31
CA MET A 94 6.41 -3.80 0.38
C MET A 94 7.93 -3.87 0.20
N GLU A 95 8.66 -2.89 0.72
CA GLU A 95 10.11 -2.87 0.61
C GLU A 95 10.77 -4.15 1.16
N ALA A 96 10.26 -4.66 2.28
CA ALA A 96 10.79 -5.86 2.92
C ALA A 96 10.59 -7.15 2.10
N GLY A 97 9.60 -7.20 1.22
CA GLY A 97 9.27 -8.36 0.41
C GLY A 97 7.79 -8.46 0.09
N SER A 98 7.28 -9.67 -0.10
CA SER A 98 5.88 -9.89 -0.42
C SER A 98 5.29 -11.08 0.33
N LEU A 99 3.98 -11.05 0.52
CA LEU A 99 3.21 -12.14 1.10
C LEU A 99 1.89 -12.33 0.35
N THR A 100 1.35 -13.52 0.39
CA THR A 100 0.06 -13.87 -0.22
C THR A 100 -0.81 -14.67 0.72
N PHE A 101 -2.10 -14.46 0.66
CA PHE A 101 -3.08 -15.25 1.40
C PHE A 101 -4.46 -15.13 0.76
N GLY A 102 -5.37 -15.99 1.14
CA GLY A 102 -6.78 -15.91 0.77
C GLY A 102 -7.67 -15.72 1.99
N ASP A 103 -8.91 -15.29 1.77
CA ASP A 103 -9.87 -15.05 2.85
C ASP A 103 -10.27 -16.34 3.60
N GLU A 104 -10.10 -17.50 2.99
CA GLU A 104 -10.33 -18.83 3.59
C GLU A 104 -9.05 -19.65 3.77
N SER A 105 -7.89 -19.03 3.76
CA SER A 105 -6.63 -19.71 4.08
C SER A 105 -6.67 -20.29 5.49
N ALA A 106 -6.06 -21.46 5.69
CA ALA A 106 -5.96 -22.05 7.02
C ALA A 106 -5.00 -21.23 7.91
N GLN A 107 -5.39 -21.02 9.18
CA GLN A 107 -4.54 -20.38 10.19
C GLN A 107 -4.04 -18.98 9.80
N ILE A 108 -4.93 -18.15 9.28
CA ILE A 108 -4.58 -16.78 8.89
C ILE A 108 -4.11 -15.99 10.11
N PRO A 109 -2.91 -15.38 10.10
CA PRO A 109 -2.47 -14.50 11.16
C PRO A 109 -3.40 -13.30 11.34
N LYS A 110 -3.59 -12.83 12.56
CA LYS A 110 -4.44 -11.67 12.86
C LYS A 110 -4.01 -10.41 12.09
N THR A 111 -2.72 -10.22 11.86
CA THR A 111 -2.17 -9.09 11.09
C THR A 111 -2.64 -9.12 9.64
N PHE A 112 -2.78 -10.31 9.04
CA PHE A 112 -3.30 -10.47 7.67
C PHE A 112 -4.80 -10.13 7.61
N LEU A 113 -5.57 -10.54 8.62
CA LEU A 113 -6.98 -10.18 8.74
C LEU A 113 -7.17 -8.66 8.93
N ARG A 114 -6.29 -8.02 9.69
CA ARG A 114 -6.29 -6.56 9.84
C ARG A 114 -5.99 -5.85 8.52
N LEU A 115 -5.08 -6.37 7.73
CA LEU A 115 -4.80 -5.84 6.40
C LEU A 115 -6.01 -5.98 5.48
N ALA A 116 -6.66 -7.13 5.47
CA ALA A 116 -7.88 -7.35 4.68
C ALA A 116 -9.00 -6.37 5.10
N ALA A 117 -9.20 -6.17 6.40
CA ALA A 117 -10.16 -5.21 6.94
C ALA A 117 -9.81 -3.76 6.55
N PHE A 118 -8.55 -3.37 6.64
CA PHE A 118 -8.07 -2.06 6.18
C PHE A 118 -8.32 -1.85 4.69
N THR A 119 -8.03 -2.86 3.88
CA THR A 119 -8.27 -2.83 2.43
C THR A 119 -9.76 -2.61 2.13
N ALA A 120 -10.64 -3.33 2.81
CA ALA A 120 -12.09 -3.16 2.63
C ALA A 120 -12.57 -1.76 3.06
N ASP A 121 -12.10 -1.27 4.20
CA ASP A 121 -12.44 0.06 4.70
C ASP A 121 -12.01 1.18 3.74
N VAL A 122 -10.78 1.15 3.27
CA VAL A 122 -10.27 2.15 2.31
C VAL A 122 -11.02 2.07 0.98
N THR A 123 -11.28 0.87 0.49
CA THR A 123 -12.00 0.66 -0.77
C THR A 123 -13.39 1.27 -0.70
N GLU A 124 -14.11 1.03 0.38
CA GLU A 124 -15.49 1.49 0.55
C GLU A 124 -15.57 2.99 0.87
N HIS A 125 -14.77 3.47 1.83
CA HIS A 125 -14.94 4.81 2.40
C HIS A 125 -14.03 5.88 1.78
N VAL A 126 -12.90 5.52 1.22
CA VAL A 126 -11.95 6.47 0.61
C VAL A 126 -12.03 6.42 -0.91
N CYS A 127 -11.88 5.24 -1.48
CA CYS A 127 -11.88 5.05 -2.94
C CYS A 127 -13.29 4.99 -3.53
N LYS A 128 -14.32 4.79 -2.72
CA LYS A 128 -15.73 4.74 -3.13
C LYS A 128 -16.00 3.68 -4.20
N ILE A 129 -15.35 2.54 -4.10
CA ILE A 129 -15.56 1.39 -4.98
C ILE A 129 -16.62 0.50 -4.33
N GLU A 130 -17.78 0.40 -4.95
CA GLU A 130 -18.86 -0.50 -4.51
C GLU A 130 -18.57 -1.94 -4.99
N ARG A 131 -19.01 -2.89 -4.17
CA ARG A 131 -18.97 -4.33 -4.50
C ARG A 131 -20.30 -4.77 -5.03
#